data_9a2620d9d5de6f76f570e996357dd9b8
#
_entry.id   9a2620d9d5de6f76f570e996357dd9b8
#
_cell.length_a   1.000
_cell.length_b   1.000
_cell.length_c   1.000
_cell.angle_alpha   90.00
_cell.angle_beta   90.00
_cell.angle_gamma   90.00
#
_symmetry.space_group_name_H-M   'P 1'
#
loop_
_entity.id
_entity.type
_entity.pdbx_description
1 polymer ?
#
loop_
_entity_poly.entity_id
_entity_poly.type
_entity_poly.pdbx_seq_one_letter_code
_entity_poly.pdbx_strand_id
1 'polypeptide(L)'
;MIIGSLKLKNPIFSAPMAGISDLPYRLIMKRHGAALVFSEMISANGLFFNGKATRDLLNSRTEERPLAVQLFGDEPGRLADAVKQVEGCGELIDLNLG
;
A
#
# COMPACT_ATOMS: atom_id res chain seq x y z
N MET A 1 -7.52 16.99 -5.60
CA MET A 1 -6.82 16.09 -6.53
C MET A 1 -7.64 14.81 -6.70
N ILE A 2 -7.68 14.25 -7.90
CA ILE A 2 -8.46 13.04 -8.20
C ILE A 2 -7.55 12.01 -8.87
N ILE A 3 -7.58 10.78 -8.38
CA ILE A 3 -6.93 9.62 -9.01
C ILE A 3 -8.03 8.60 -9.28
N GLY A 4 -8.36 8.38 -10.56
CA GLY A 4 -9.53 7.56 -10.90
C GLY A 4 -10.80 8.15 -10.29
N SER A 5 -11.48 7.36 -9.47
CA SER A 5 -12.66 7.82 -8.70
C SER A 5 -12.30 8.33 -7.29
N LEU A 6 -11.03 8.22 -6.89
CA LEU A 6 -10.59 8.60 -5.55
C LEU A 6 -10.35 10.10 -5.47
N LYS A 7 -11.11 10.77 -4.60
CA LYS A 7 -10.95 12.20 -4.34
C LYS A 7 -10.06 12.40 -3.13
N LEU A 8 -8.96 13.15 -3.31
CA LEU A 8 -8.01 13.45 -2.25
C LEU A 8 -8.10 14.92 -1.88
N LYS A 9 -8.00 15.21 -0.58
CA LYS A 9 -8.16 16.58 -0.06
C LYS A 9 -6.98 17.51 -0.40
N ASN A 10 -5.81 16.94 -0.76
CA ASN A 10 -4.64 17.69 -1.19
C ASN A 10 -3.70 16.77 -1.97
N PRO A 11 -2.64 17.29 -2.65
CA PRO A 11 -1.71 16.46 -3.41
C PRO A 11 -0.49 15.99 -2.61
N ILE A 12 -0.55 15.94 -1.29
CA ILE A 12 0.58 15.52 -0.45
C ILE A 12 0.43 14.06 -0.09
N PHE A 13 1.43 13.26 -0.44
CA PHE A 13 1.47 11.82 -0.20
C PHE A 13 2.68 11.46 0.65
N SER A 14 2.54 10.46 1.51
CA SER A 14 3.72 9.87 2.14
C SER A 14 4.38 8.88 1.18
N ALA A 15 5.71 8.84 1.16
CA ALA A 15 6.42 7.91 0.30
C ALA A 15 6.39 6.49 0.86
N PRO A 16 6.28 5.46 0.00
CA PRO A 16 6.49 4.07 0.43
C PRO A 16 7.97 3.83 0.70
N MET A 17 8.31 3.33 1.88
CA MET A 17 9.70 3.08 2.29
C MET A 17 9.79 1.80 3.10
N ALA A 18 10.49 0.80 2.58
CA ALA A 18 10.68 -0.49 3.25
C ALA A 18 11.33 -0.31 4.63
N GLY A 19 10.75 -0.95 5.64
CA GLY A 19 11.21 -0.86 7.03
C GLY A 19 10.87 0.45 7.73
N ILE A 20 10.26 1.42 7.05
CA ILE A 20 9.96 2.74 7.60
C ILE A 20 8.46 3.03 7.57
N SER A 21 7.79 2.85 6.42
CA SER A 21 6.38 3.22 6.26
C SER A 21 5.42 2.15 6.80
N ASP A 22 5.63 1.74 8.04
CA ASP A 22 4.75 0.86 8.79
C ASP A 22 3.48 1.60 9.26
N LEU A 23 2.56 0.88 9.88
CA LEU A 23 1.30 1.47 10.33
C LEU A 23 1.48 2.68 11.26
N PRO A 24 2.35 2.64 12.31
CA PRO A 24 2.56 3.82 13.14
C PRO A 24 3.07 5.03 12.37
N TYR A 25 4.00 4.84 11.44
CA TYR A 25 4.52 5.90 10.58
C TYR A 25 3.39 6.52 9.74
N ARG A 26 2.57 5.69 9.09
CA ARG A 26 1.49 6.16 8.24
C ARG A 26 0.44 6.93 9.03
N LEU A 27 0.12 6.49 10.24
CA LEU A 27 -0.80 7.20 11.12
C LEU A 27 -0.29 8.61 11.48
N ILE A 28 1.02 8.74 11.74
CA ILE A 28 1.65 10.03 12.01
C ILE A 28 1.56 10.93 10.77
N MET A 29 1.91 10.41 9.61
CA MET A 29 1.83 11.17 8.36
C MET A 29 0.40 11.65 8.10
N LYS A 30 -0.57 10.79 8.34
CA LYS A 30 -1.98 11.13 8.17
C LYS A 30 -2.42 12.24 9.10
N ARG A 31 -2.02 12.18 10.36
CA ARG A 31 -2.31 13.23 11.36
C ARG A 31 -1.70 14.59 10.99
N HIS A 32 -0.59 14.57 10.25
CA HIS A 32 0.09 15.80 9.80
C HIS A 32 -0.35 16.25 8.40
N GLY A 33 -1.40 15.67 7.85
CA GLY A 33 -2.05 16.20 6.66
C GLY A 33 -1.81 15.48 5.35
N ALA A 34 -1.08 14.36 5.33
CA ALA A 34 -0.95 13.56 4.11
C ALA A 34 -2.33 13.09 3.65
N ALA A 35 -2.68 13.38 2.40
CA ALA A 35 -3.97 12.97 1.84
C ALA A 35 -4.00 11.47 1.49
N LEU A 36 -2.85 10.91 1.13
CA LEU A 36 -2.69 9.50 0.78
C LEU A 36 -1.41 8.98 1.43
N VAL A 37 -1.49 7.82 2.05
CA VAL A 37 -0.34 7.12 2.61
C VAL A 37 -0.13 5.81 1.87
N PHE A 38 1.13 5.35 1.84
CA PHE A 38 1.53 4.14 1.10
C PHE A 38 2.03 3.09 2.07
N SER A 39 1.68 1.83 1.81
CA SER A 39 2.26 0.71 2.53
C SER A 39 3.76 0.59 2.23
N GLU A 40 4.46 -0.26 3.00
CA GLU A 40 5.77 -0.75 2.58
C GLU A 40 5.61 -1.57 1.29
N MET A 41 6.74 -1.84 0.61
CA MET A 41 6.75 -2.71 -0.58
C MET A 41 6.32 -4.12 -0.21
N ILE A 42 5.27 -4.63 -0.83
CA ILE A 42 4.75 -5.96 -0.57
C ILE A 42 5.12 -6.88 -1.74
N SER A 43 5.81 -7.97 -1.43
CA SER A 43 6.27 -8.93 -2.43
C SER A 43 5.13 -9.77 -2.97
N ALA A 44 4.93 -9.76 -4.29
CA ALA A 44 3.99 -10.67 -4.95
C ALA A 44 4.38 -12.13 -4.71
N ASN A 45 5.68 -12.45 -4.73
CA ASN A 45 6.17 -13.79 -4.42
C ASN A 45 5.90 -14.17 -2.95
N GLY A 46 6.09 -13.22 -2.03
CA GLY A 46 5.77 -13.42 -0.62
C GLY A 46 4.29 -13.77 -0.40
N LEU A 47 3.39 -13.11 -1.12
CA LEU A 47 1.96 -13.41 -1.07
C LEU A 47 1.65 -14.77 -1.71
N PHE A 48 2.30 -15.08 -2.82
CA PHE A 48 2.13 -16.37 -3.51
C PHE A 48 2.47 -17.54 -2.59
N PHE A 49 3.57 -17.44 -1.84
CA PHE A 49 4.02 -18.47 -0.90
C PHE A 49 3.37 -18.32 0.50
N ASN A 50 2.38 -17.44 0.64
CA ASN A 50 1.63 -17.23 1.87
C ASN A 50 2.52 -16.90 3.09
N GLY A 51 3.54 -16.07 2.88
CA GLY A 51 4.49 -15.67 3.92
C GLY A 51 3.83 -14.82 5.00
N LYS A 52 4.02 -15.20 6.28
CA LYS A 52 3.43 -14.47 7.41
C LYS A 52 3.94 -13.03 7.48
N ALA A 53 5.25 -12.83 7.35
CA ALA A 53 5.85 -11.49 7.40
C ALA A 53 5.30 -10.59 6.30
N THR A 54 5.08 -11.13 5.09
CA THR A 54 4.49 -10.38 3.98
C THR A 54 3.05 -9.99 4.30
N ARG A 55 2.25 -10.90 4.85
CA ARG A 55 0.87 -10.61 5.21
C ARG A 55 0.76 -9.60 6.35
N ASP A 56 1.70 -9.61 7.28
CA ASP A 56 1.73 -8.65 8.39
C ASP A 56 1.90 -7.21 7.88
N LEU A 57 2.51 -7.01 6.71
CA LEU A 57 2.63 -5.69 6.08
C LEU A 57 1.29 -5.13 5.62
N LEU A 58 0.25 -5.94 5.53
CA LEU A 58 -1.10 -5.52 5.15
C LEU A 58 -1.92 -5.00 6.33
N ASN A 59 -1.39 -5.02 7.55
CA ASN A 59 -2.09 -4.47 8.71
C ASN A 59 -2.40 -2.99 8.48
N SER A 60 -3.66 -2.63 8.73
CA SER A 60 -4.15 -1.28 8.46
C SER A 60 -5.24 -0.89 9.46
N ARG A 61 -5.49 0.40 9.58
CA ARG A 61 -6.59 0.96 10.36
C ARG A 61 -7.35 1.98 9.53
N THR A 62 -8.62 2.17 9.86
CA THR A 62 -9.50 3.13 9.20
C THR A 62 -8.93 4.54 9.21
N GLU A 63 -8.24 4.93 10.29
CA GLU A 63 -7.70 6.28 10.50
C GLU A 63 -6.63 6.67 9.47
N GLU A 64 -5.96 5.69 8.84
CA GLU A 64 -4.95 6.01 7.81
C GLU A 64 -5.53 6.11 6.40
N ARG A 65 -6.78 5.76 6.22
CA ARG A 65 -7.41 5.76 4.89
C ARG A 65 -7.55 7.17 4.31
N PRO A 66 -7.40 7.37 3.01
CA PRO A 66 -7.12 6.34 2.00
C PRO A 66 -5.67 5.85 2.04
N LEU A 67 -5.50 4.56 1.74
CA LEU A 67 -4.23 3.86 1.72
C LEU A 67 -3.95 3.32 0.31
N ALA A 68 -2.74 3.53 -0.18
CA ALA A 68 -2.22 2.85 -1.36
C ALA A 68 -1.41 1.63 -0.93
N VAL A 69 -1.75 0.46 -1.45
CA VAL A 69 -0.99 -0.77 -1.22
C VAL A 69 0.04 -0.90 -2.35
N GLN A 70 1.32 -0.87 -2.02
CA GLN A 70 2.37 -1.00 -3.03
C GLN A 70 2.82 -2.45 -3.16
N LEU A 71 2.83 -2.94 -4.40
CA LEU A 71 3.28 -4.28 -4.76
C LEU A 71 4.53 -4.21 -5.61
N PHE A 72 5.36 -5.25 -5.54
CA PHE A 72 6.45 -5.46 -6.48
C PHE A 72 6.57 -6.94 -6.82
N GLY A 73 7.15 -7.24 -7.99
CA GLY A 73 7.39 -8.60 -8.45
C GLY A 73 7.88 -8.60 -9.89
N ASP A 74 8.42 -9.73 -10.32
CA ASP A 74 9.01 -9.90 -11.65
C ASP A 74 8.19 -10.85 -12.54
N GLU A 75 7.15 -11.48 -12.00
CA GLU A 75 6.35 -12.45 -12.74
C GLU A 75 4.91 -11.94 -12.86
N PRO A 76 4.42 -11.66 -14.10
CA PRO A 76 3.11 -11.02 -14.29
C PRO A 76 1.93 -11.78 -13.69
N GLY A 77 1.92 -13.10 -13.77
CA GLY A 77 0.83 -13.91 -13.21
C GLY A 77 0.76 -13.80 -11.70
N ARG A 78 1.91 -13.79 -11.02
CA ARG A 78 1.96 -13.62 -9.56
C ARG A 78 1.58 -12.22 -9.13
N LEU A 79 1.94 -11.20 -9.92
CA LEU A 79 1.48 -9.84 -9.67
C LEU A 79 -0.04 -9.73 -9.79
N ALA A 80 -0.62 -10.34 -10.82
CA ALA A 80 -2.07 -10.36 -10.99
C ALA A 80 -2.78 -11.04 -9.82
N ASP A 81 -2.25 -12.17 -9.36
CA ASP A 81 -2.79 -12.87 -8.18
C ASP A 81 -2.63 -12.03 -6.92
N ALA A 82 -1.49 -11.35 -6.75
CA ALA A 82 -1.26 -10.47 -5.62
C ALA A 82 -2.28 -9.32 -5.57
N VAL A 83 -2.57 -8.70 -6.71
CA VAL A 83 -3.60 -7.66 -6.81
C VAL A 83 -4.93 -8.17 -6.27
N LYS A 84 -5.34 -9.37 -6.69
CA LYS A 84 -6.59 -9.98 -6.21
C LYS A 84 -6.61 -10.20 -4.70
N GLN A 85 -5.47 -10.59 -4.14
CA GLN A 85 -5.35 -10.84 -2.70
C GLN A 85 -5.45 -9.55 -1.87
N VAL A 86 -4.93 -8.42 -2.39
CA VAL A 86 -4.87 -7.16 -1.64
C VAL A 86 -5.94 -6.15 -2.03
N GLU A 87 -6.81 -6.49 -2.95
CA GLU A 87 -7.81 -5.58 -3.54
C GLU A 87 -8.70 -4.89 -2.50
N GLY A 88 -9.00 -5.54 -1.39
CA GLY A 88 -9.78 -4.94 -0.30
C GLY A 88 -8.94 -4.25 0.77
N CYS A 89 -7.63 -4.25 0.67
CA CYS A 89 -6.75 -3.76 1.73
C CYS A 89 -6.46 -2.26 1.65
N GLY A 90 -6.75 -1.62 0.53
CA GLY A 90 -6.54 -0.19 0.31
C GLY A 90 -7.46 0.34 -0.78
N GLU A 91 -7.44 1.64 -0.98
CA GLU A 91 -8.24 2.32 -2.01
C GLU A 91 -7.53 2.37 -3.35
N LEU A 92 -6.23 2.11 -3.36
CA LEU A 92 -5.40 2.20 -4.55
C LEU A 92 -4.30 1.14 -4.48
N ILE A 93 -3.97 0.58 -5.63
CA ILE A 93 -2.82 -0.33 -5.76
C ILE A 93 -1.75 0.37 -6.59
N ASP A 94 -0.54 0.36 -6.07
CA ASP A 94 0.62 0.98 -6.70
C ASP A 94 1.62 -0.11 -7.07
N LEU A 95 2.23 -0.01 -8.24
CA LEU A 95 3.24 -0.97 -8.69
C LEU A 95 4.62 -0.33 -8.65
N ASN A 96 5.52 -0.94 -7.89
CA ASN A 96 6.92 -0.54 -7.87
C ASN A 96 7.64 -1.22 -9.03
N LEU A 97 8.18 -0.43 -9.92
CA LEU A 97 8.89 -0.92 -11.11
C LEU A 97 10.42 -0.77 -11.01
N GLY A 98 10.90 -0.46 -9.82
CA GLY A 98 12.33 -0.28 -9.58
C GLY A 98 12.82 1.15 -9.61
#